data_2b0135ee38db2f9e7b84462b01d3aa55
#
_entry.id   2b0135ee38db2f9e7b84462b01d3aa55
#
_cell.length_a   1.000
_cell.length_b   1.000
_cell.length_c   1.000
_cell.angle_alpha   90.00
_cell.angle_beta   90.00
_cell.angle_gamma   90.00
#
_symmetry.space_group_name_H-M   'P 1'
#
loop_
_entity.id
_entity.type
_entity.pdbx_description
1 polymer ?
#
loop_
_entity_poly.entity_id
_entity_poly.type
_entity_poly.pdbx_seq_one_letter_code
_entity_poly.pdbx_strand_id
1 'polypeptide(L)'
;QGAIGYMIQQSLQNELYAEDTEREVVTFISQMKVDGNDSAIDNPNKFIGKRYSAEDAEKMVSKYGWKLKEQEPGEWRRVVPSPTPLYIFNGRSIKHLVEFGTIVIAGGGGGIPAFNKSDGSLNGLDGVIDKDMSAALLGRVLKAEELFIVTDVDNIYLNFNAPEQKSIT
;
A
#
# COMPACT_ATOMS: atom_id res chain seq x y z
N GLN A 1 -7.09 -5.41 -4.40
CA GLN A 1 -6.77 -4.48 -5.51
C GLN A 1 -7.78 -4.60 -6.65
N GLY A 2 -8.08 -5.80 -7.16
CA GLY A 2 -8.89 -5.99 -8.35
C GLY A 2 -10.28 -5.34 -8.28
N ALA A 3 -11.05 -5.57 -7.22
CA ALA A 3 -12.40 -5.01 -7.09
C ALA A 3 -12.39 -3.47 -7.05
N ILE A 4 -11.53 -2.87 -6.22
CA ILE A 4 -11.42 -1.40 -6.12
C ILE A 4 -10.85 -0.83 -7.42
N GLY A 5 -9.86 -1.48 -8.02
CA GLY A 5 -9.30 -1.08 -9.30
C GLY A 5 -10.35 -1.06 -10.40
N TYR A 6 -11.20 -2.08 -10.48
CA TYR A 6 -12.32 -2.10 -11.41
C TYR A 6 -13.29 -0.93 -11.19
N MET A 7 -13.68 -0.66 -9.95
CA MET A 7 -14.58 0.45 -9.63
C MET A 7 -14.01 1.80 -10.08
N ILE A 8 -12.74 2.05 -9.78
CA ILE A 8 -12.06 3.29 -10.18
C ILE A 8 -11.93 3.36 -11.70
N GLN A 9 -11.51 2.27 -12.35
CA GLN A 9 -11.38 2.20 -13.81
C GLN A 9 -12.71 2.49 -14.50
N GLN A 10 -13.80 1.86 -14.07
CA GLN A 10 -15.13 2.06 -14.62
C GLN A 10 -15.59 3.51 -14.48
N SER A 11 -15.44 4.09 -13.29
CA SER A 11 -15.84 5.48 -13.04
C SER A 11 -15.02 6.45 -13.88
N LEU A 12 -13.71 6.29 -13.91
CA LEU A 12 -12.82 7.16 -14.67
C LEU A 12 -13.07 7.06 -16.19
N GLN A 13 -13.30 5.85 -16.70
CA GLN A 13 -13.63 5.66 -18.12
C GLN A 13 -14.94 6.36 -18.50
N ASN A 14 -15.94 6.34 -17.63
CA ASN A 14 -17.20 7.05 -17.86
C ASN A 14 -16.99 8.57 -17.93
N GLU A 15 -16.19 9.14 -17.03
CA GLU A 15 -15.87 10.57 -17.05
C GLU A 15 -15.09 10.96 -18.32
N LEU A 16 -14.11 10.14 -18.73
CA LEU A 16 -13.37 10.38 -19.97
C LEU A 16 -14.29 10.39 -21.20
N TYR A 17 -15.26 9.49 -21.26
CA TYR A 17 -16.25 9.45 -22.34
C TYR A 17 -17.17 10.70 -22.29
N ALA A 18 -17.58 11.13 -21.12
CA ALA A 18 -18.40 12.34 -20.97
C ALA A 18 -17.66 13.61 -21.43
N GLU A 19 -16.34 13.64 -21.28
CA GLU A 19 -15.46 14.75 -21.70
C GLU A 19 -14.90 14.57 -23.12
N ASP A 20 -15.43 13.63 -23.90
CA ASP A 20 -14.99 13.30 -25.27
C ASP A 20 -13.47 13.08 -25.36
N THR A 21 -12.91 12.42 -24.34
CA THR A 21 -11.49 12.17 -24.24
C THR A 21 -11.17 10.71 -24.53
N GLU A 22 -10.48 10.46 -25.63
CA GLU A 22 -10.06 9.13 -26.08
C GLU A 22 -8.77 8.69 -25.35
N ARG A 23 -8.89 8.22 -24.10
CA ARG A 23 -7.78 7.61 -23.37
C ARG A 23 -8.24 6.30 -22.72
N GLU A 24 -7.37 5.32 -22.77
CA GLU A 24 -7.61 4.04 -22.11
C GLU A 24 -7.23 4.11 -20.63
N VAL A 25 -7.97 3.37 -19.80
CA VAL A 25 -7.66 3.19 -18.39
C VAL A 25 -7.40 1.71 -18.13
N VAL A 26 -6.28 1.40 -17.49
CA VAL A 26 -5.87 0.01 -17.17
C VAL A 26 -5.58 -0.13 -15.69
N THR A 27 -6.10 -1.19 -15.08
CA THR A 27 -5.81 -1.54 -13.69
C THR A 27 -4.80 -2.69 -13.62
N PHE A 28 -3.73 -2.50 -12.86
CA PHE A 28 -2.76 -3.54 -12.50
C PHE A 28 -3.01 -4.09 -11.10
N ILE A 29 -3.00 -5.41 -10.98
CA ILE A 29 -2.77 -6.08 -9.70
C ILE A 29 -1.27 -6.06 -9.46
N SER A 30 -0.83 -5.16 -8.60
CA SER A 30 0.58 -4.87 -8.40
C SER A 30 1.18 -5.70 -7.27
N GLN A 31 2.28 -6.38 -7.56
CA GLN A 31 3.12 -7.04 -6.57
C GLN A 31 4.36 -6.21 -6.30
N MET A 32 4.70 -6.07 -5.01
CA MET A 32 5.89 -5.37 -4.55
C MET A 32 6.89 -6.38 -4.00
N LYS A 33 8.08 -6.39 -4.56
CA LYS A 33 9.19 -7.16 -3.99
C LYS A 33 9.61 -6.55 -2.66
N VAL A 34 9.74 -7.41 -1.66
CA VAL A 34 10.29 -7.08 -0.34
C VAL A 34 11.44 -8.02 -0.02
N ASP A 35 12.24 -7.69 1.01
CA ASP A 35 13.20 -8.61 1.58
C ASP A 35 12.46 -9.62 2.47
N GLY A 36 12.65 -10.92 2.22
CA GLY A 36 12.07 -11.97 3.05
C GLY A 36 12.65 -12.03 4.49
N ASN A 37 13.76 -11.32 4.74
CA ASN A 37 14.40 -11.16 6.05
C ASN A 37 14.19 -9.76 6.65
N ASP A 38 13.28 -8.97 6.12
CA ASP A 38 12.98 -7.64 6.70
C ASP A 38 12.53 -7.80 8.16
N SER A 39 13.14 -7.06 9.07
CA SER A 39 12.86 -7.11 10.50
C SER A 39 11.42 -6.79 10.87
N ALA A 40 10.70 -6.07 10.00
CA ALA A 40 9.28 -5.80 10.16
C ALA A 40 8.42 -7.08 10.11
N ILE A 41 8.93 -8.18 9.55
CA ILE A 41 8.22 -9.46 9.48
C ILE A 41 8.07 -10.05 10.88
N ASP A 42 9.11 -10.00 11.67
CA ASP A 42 9.11 -10.52 13.05
C ASP A 42 8.45 -9.53 14.03
N ASN A 43 8.51 -8.24 13.71
CA ASN A 43 8.02 -7.14 14.54
C ASN A 43 6.84 -6.39 13.90
N PRO A 44 5.66 -7.03 13.74
CA PRO A 44 4.51 -6.40 13.12
C PRO A 44 4.03 -5.18 13.92
N ASN A 45 3.82 -4.08 13.21
CA ASN A 45 3.42 -2.81 13.80
C ASN A 45 2.39 -2.02 12.96
N LYS A 46 2.07 -2.49 11.76
CA LYS A 46 1.06 -1.84 10.90
C LYS A 46 -0.34 -2.22 11.37
N PHE A 47 -1.06 -1.26 11.92
CA PHE A 47 -2.44 -1.45 12.35
C PHE A 47 -3.38 -1.62 11.16
N ILE A 48 -4.20 -2.67 11.22
CA ILE A 48 -5.21 -2.96 10.18
C ILE A 48 -6.56 -3.35 10.80
N GLY A 49 -7.61 -3.26 9.99
CA GLY A 49 -8.95 -3.70 10.37
C GLY A 49 -9.61 -2.84 11.42
N LYS A 50 -10.65 -3.38 12.04
CA LYS A 50 -11.45 -2.69 13.07
C LYS A 50 -10.76 -2.68 14.43
N ARG A 51 -11.26 -1.84 15.32
CA ARG A 51 -10.88 -1.80 16.73
C ARG A 51 -11.66 -2.86 17.52
N TYR A 52 -11.05 -3.38 18.57
CA TYR A 52 -11.59 -4.40 19.46
C TYR A 52 -11.43 -3.94 20.91
N SER A 53 -12.34 -4.38 21.81
CA SER A 53 -12.12 -4.36 23.25
C SER A 53 -11.01 -5.35 23.63
N ALA A 54 -10.45 -5.27 24.83
CA ALA A 54 -9.46 -6.24 25.32
C ALA A 54 -10.00 -7.67 25.27
N GLU A 55 -11.25 -7.89 25.73
CA GLU A 55 -11.91 -9.20 25.74
C GLU A 55 -12.07 -9.78 24.31
N ASP A 56 -12.51 -8.95 23.35
CA ASP A 56 -12.65 -9.40 21.96
C ASP A 56 -11.31 -9.61 21.28
N ALA A 57 -10.28 -8.84 21.64
CA ALA A 57 -8.93 -9.03 21.16
C ALA A 57 -8.38 -10.41 21.57
N GLU A 58 -8.56 -10.82 22.82
CA GLU A 58 -8.19 -12.17 23.31
C GLU A 58 -8.88 -13.29 22.53
N LYS A 59 -10.18 -13.11 22.22
CA LYS A 59 -10.93 -14.06 21.39
C LYS A 59 -10.33 -14.16 19.98
N MET A 60 -9.93 -13.02 19.39
CA MET A 60 -9.32 -13.01 18.05
C MET A 60 -7.93 -13.68 18.05
N VAL A 61 -7.11 -13.43 19.06
CA VAL A 61 -5.82 -14.13 19.26
C VAL A 61 -6.04 -15.64 19.36
N SER A 62 -6.94 -16.08 20.25
CA SER A 62 -7.23 -17.51 20.47
C SER A 62 -7.78 -18.21 19.22
N LYS A 63 -8.69 -17.54 18.50
CA LYS A 63 -9.40 -18.15 17.36
C LYS A 63 -8.57 -18.17 16.06
N TYR A 64 -7.79 -17.11 15.81
CA TYR A 64 -7.12 -16.88 14.52
C TYR A 64 -5.60 -16.78 14.62
N GLY A 65 -5.01 -16.81 15.82
CA GLY A 65 -3.58 -16.60 16.01
C GLY A 65 -3.11 -15.19 15.63
N TRP A 66 -4.00 -14.20 15.60
CA TRP A 66 -3.65 -12.85 15.20
C TRP A 66 -2.75 -12.17 16.24
N LYS A 67 -1.85 -11.34 15.79
CA LYS A 67 -1.13 -10.40 16.65
C LYS A 67 -1.96 -9.12 16.76
N LEU A 68 -2.31 -8.71 17.99
CA LEU A 68 -2.99 -7.45 18.27
C LEU A 68 -2.12 -6.61 19.20
N LYS A 69 -2.22 -5.29 19.04
CA LYS A 69 -1.60 -4.31 19.94
C LYS A 69 -2.65 -3.27 20.33
N GLU A 70 -2.50 -2.76 21.52
CA GLU A 70 -3.26 -1.60 21.97
C GLU A 70 -2.77 -0.37 21.21
N GLN A 71 -3.69 0.32 20.54
CA GLN A 71 -3.40 1.53 19.78
C GLN A 71 -3.72 2.78 20.62
N GLU A 72 -4.81 2.74 21.35
CA GLU A 72 -5.26 3.73 22.31
C GLU A 72 -5.76 3.00 23.58
N PRO A 73 -5.80 3.62 24.75
CA PRO A 73 -6.23 2.97 25.98
C PRO A 73 -7.56 2.23 25.82
N GLY A 74 -7.56 0.92 25.99
CA GLY A 74 -8.71 0.05 25.83
C GLY A 74 -9.08 -0.33 24.40
N GLU A 75 -8.39 0.19 23.38
CA GLU A 75 -8.66 -0.07 21.97
C GLU A 75 -7.54 -0.88 21.31
N TRP A 76 -7.85 -2.11 20.98
CA TRP A 76 -6.93 -3.06 20.38
C TRP A 76 -7.17 -3.19 18.87
N ARG A 77 -6.10 -3.29 18.10
CA ARG A 77 -6.18 -3.57 16.66
C ARG A 77 -5.19 -4.65 16.24
N ARG A 78 -5.56 -5.38 15.18
CA ARG A 78 -4.64 -6.31 14.54
C ARG A 78 -3.44 -5.56 13.98
N VAL A 79 -2.25 -6.11 14.21
CA VAL A 79 -1.01 -5.65 13.58
C VAL A 79 -0.48 -6.70 12.63
N VAL A 80 0.08 -6.24 11.51
CA VAL A 80 0.74 -7.08 10.50
C VAL A 80 2.10 -6.48 10.16
N PRO A 81 3.01 -7.29 9.57
CA PRO A 81 4.25 -6.79 9.00
C PRO A 81 4.02 -5.68 7.98
N SER A 82 4.93 -4.70 7.97
CA SER A 82 4.97 -3.65 6.96
C SER A 82 6.39 -3.51 6.41
N PRO A 83 6.83 -4.47 5.58
CA PRO A 83 8.18 -4.46 5.04
C PRO A 83 8.38 -3.35 4.01
N THR A 84 9.62 -2.92 3.85
CA THR A 84 10.00 -1.89 2.89
C THR A 84 9.87 -2.41 1.45
N PRO A 85 9.15 -1.72 0.56
CA PRO A 85 9.07 -2.10 -0.85
C PRO A 85 10.40 -1.78 -1.56
N LEU A 86 10.95 -2.77 -2.25
CA LEU A 86 12.22 -2.65 -2.97
C LEU A 86 12.03 -2.46 -4.48
N TYR A 87 10.98 -3.08 -5.03
CA TYR A 87 10.76 -3.14 -6.46
C TYR A 87 9.29 -3.45 -6.77
N ILE A 88 8.76 -2.90 -7.88
CA ILE A 88 7.45 -3.27 -8.42
C ILE A 88 7.61 -4.18 -9.63
N PHE A 89 7.07 -5.40 -9.57
CA PHE A 89 7.28 -6.41 -10.61
C PHE A 89 6.80 -6.00 -12.00
N ASN A 90 5.71 -5.27 -12.10
CA ASN A 90 5.14 -4.80 -13.37
C ASN A 90 5.59 -3.38 -13.76
N GLY A 91 6.62 -2.83 -13.12
CA GLY A 91 7.03 -1.44 -13.30
C GLY A 91 7.35 -1.05 -14.75
N ARG A 92 7.99 -1.95 -15.51
CA ARG A 92 8.28 -1.70 -16.94
C ARG A 92 7.01 -1.62 -17.79
N SER A 93 6.07 -2.54 -17.58
CA SER A 93 4.79 -2.54 -18.31
C SER A 93 3.97 -1.30 -17.99
N ILE A 94 3.90 -0.92 -16.72
CA ILE A 94 3.25 0.31 -16.27
C ILE A 94 3.88 1.53 -16.96
N LYS A 95 5.21 1.60 -16.96
CA LYS A 95 5.93 2.70 -17.60
C LYS A 95 5.62 2.81 -19.09
N HIS A 96 5.67 1.71 -19.85
CA HIS A 96 5.37 1.73 -21.28
C HIS A 96 3.94 2.18 -21.57
N LEU A 97 2.96 1.76 -20.77
CA LEU A 97 1.57 2.20 -20.92
C LEU A 97 1.40 3.69 -20.64
N VAL A 98 2.04 4.19 -19.58
CA VAL A 98 2.03 5.62 -19.26
C VAL A 98 2.70 6.45 -20.37
N GLU A 99 3.83 6.01 -20.89
CA GLU A 99 4.53 6.66 -22.01
C GLU A 99 3.70 6.62 -23.31
N PHE A 100 2.85 5.61 -23.46
CA PHE A 100 1.89 5.52 -24.58
C PHE A 100 0.65 6.40 -24.38
N GLY A 101 0.47 7.00 -23.23
CA GLY A 101 -0.66 7.89 -22.89
C GLY A 101 -1.81 7.22 -22.15
N THR A 102 -1.68 5.94 -21.79
CA THR A 102 -2.67 5.20 -20.99
C THR A 102 -2.68 5.72 -19.54
N ILE A 103 -3.87 5.84 -18.97
CA ILE A 103 -4.04 6.10 -17.53
C ILE A 103 -3.92 4.76 -16.79
N VAL A 104 -2.99 4.66 -15.86
CA VAL A 104 -2.71 3.41 -15.16
C VAL A 104 -3.07 3.50 -13.68
N ILE A 105 -3.93 2.60 -13.23
CA ILE A 105 -4.25 2.39 -11.83
C ILE A 105 -3.37 1.25 -11.31
N ALA A 106 -2.46 1.53 -10.40
CA ALA A 106 -1.49 0.58 -9.88
C ALA A 106 -1.22 0.77 -8.39
N GLY A 107 -0.60 -0.22 -7.74
CA GLY A 107 -0.20 -0.16 -6.34
C GLY A 107 -1.33 -0.43 -5.35
N GLY A 108 -2.55 0.01 -5.61
CA GLY A 108 -3.66 -0.11 -4.66
C GLY A 108 -3.29 0.48 -3.29
N GLY A 109 -3.55 -0.25 -2.21
CA GLY A 109 -3.18 0.16 -0.84
C GLY A 109 -1.70 -0.08 -0.46
N GLY A 110 -0.79 -0.18 -1.45
CA GLY A 110 0.66 -0.40 -1.23
C GLY A 110 1.23 -1.56 -2.05
N GLY A 111 0.37 -2.34 -2.71
CA GLY A 111 0.78 -3.53 -3.45
C GLY A 111 0.75 -4.82 -2.60
N ILE A 112 0.88 -5.94 -3.27
CA ILE A 112 0.94 -7.27 -2.64
C ILE A 112 2.40 -7.58 -2.34
N PRO A 113 2.79 -7.72 -1.05
CA PRO A 113 4.18 -8.03 -0.72
C PRO A 113 4.53 -9.45 -1.16
N ALA A 114 5.66 -9.58 -1.83
CA ALA A 114 6.18 -10.86 -2.27
C ALA A 114 7.72 -10.87 -2.22
N PHE A 115 8.29 -12.03 -1.93
CA PHE A 115 9.74 -12.24 -1.86
C PHE A 115 10.15 -13.51 -2.59
N ASN A 116 11.42 -13.59 -2.99
CA ASN A 116 11.96 -14.81 -3.59
C ASN A 116 12.44 -15.78 -2.51
N LYS A 117 12.06 -17.05 -2.63
CA LYS A 117 12.64 -18.14 -1.86
C LYS A 117 14.03 -18.51 -2.38
N SER A 118 14.71 -19.38 -1.65
CA SER A 118 16.03 -19.90 -2.05
C SER A 118 16.03 -20.67 -3.37
N ASP A 119 14.90 -21.26 -3.74
CA ASP A 119 14.71 -21.95 -5.03
C ASP A 119 14.36 -20.99 -6.18
N GLY A 120 14.32 -19.68 -5.92
CA GLY A 120 13.96 -18.64 -6.89
C GLY A 120 12.47 -18.42 -7.07
N SER A 121 11.61 -19.27 -6.51
CA SER A 121 10.15 -19.09 -6.60
C SER A 121 9.68 -17.87 -5.83
N LEU A 122 8.60 -17.24 -6.32
CA LEU A 122 7.97 -16.10 -5.67
C LEU A 122 6.97 -16.58 -4.62
N ASN A 123 7.04 -16.04 -3.43
CA ASN A 123 6.13 -16.32 -2.33
C ASN A 123 5.48 -15.05 -1.81
N GLY A 124 4.17 -15.09 -1.51
CA GLY A 124 3.46 -13.99 -0.86
C GLY A 124 3.80 -13.88 0.61
N LEU A 125 3.68 -12.68 1.14
CA LEU A 125 3.84 -12.37 2.57
C LEU A 125 2.51 -11.86 3.13
N ASP A 126 2.11 -12.35 4.31
CA ASP A 126 0.95 -11.79 5.04
C ASP A 126 1.37 -10.48 5.71
N GLY A 127 1.25 -9.39 4.98
CA GLY A 127 1.66 -8.05 5.40
C GLY A 127 0.99 -6.97 4.57
N VAL A 128 1.18 -5.72 4.96
CA VAL A 128 0.68 -4.55 4.25
C VAL A 128 1.81 -3.56 4.03
N ILE A 129 2.13 -3.31 2.77
CA ILE A 129 3.13 -2.31 2.40
C ILE A 129 2.55 -0.91 2.58
N ASP A 130 3.39 0.01 3.01
CA ASP A 130 3.01 1.43 3.08
C ASP A 130 2.75 2.00 1.69
N LYS A 131 1.57 2.61 1.50
CA LYS A 131 1.13 3.13 0.20
C LYS A 131 1.99 4.29 -0.30
N ASP A 132 2.48 5.13 0.62
CA ASP A 132 3.24 6.32 0.25
C ASP A 132 4.64 5.93 -0.22
N MET A 133 5.27 4.93 0.43
CA MET A 133 6.53 4.34 -0.03
C MET A 133 6.38 3.68 -1.40
N SER A 134 5.29 2.95 -1.62
CA SER A 134 5.00 2.33 -2.92
C SER A 134 4.75 3.35 -4.02
N ALA A 135 4.04 4.44 -3.72
CA ALA A 135 3.80 5.54 -4.65
C ALA A 135 5.12 6.24 -5.02
N ALA A 136 5.98 6.53 -4.04
CA ALA A 136 7.30 7.10 -4.28
C ALA A 136 8.20 6.18 -5.13
N LEU A 137 8.17 4.87 -4.86
CA LEU A 137 8.90 3.88 -5.67
C LEU A 137 8.40 3.86 -7.11
N LEU A 138 7.07 3.85 -7.31
CA LEU A 138 6.46 3.89 -8.63
C LEU A 138 6.80 5.20 -9.36
N GLY A 139 6.70 6.34 -8.69
CA GLY A 139 7.08 7.65 -9.24
C GLY A 139 8.53 7.67 -9.74
N ARG A 140 9.46 7.07 -9.00
CA ARG A 140 10.86 6.91 -9.45
C ARG A 140 10.98 6.05 -10.70
N VAL A 141 10.24 4.93 -10.77
CA VAL A 141 10.26 4.03 -11.95
C VAL A 141 9.73 4.73 -13.19
N LEU A 142 8.69 5.53 -13.03
CA LEU A 142 8.06 6.30 -14.09
C LEU A 142 8.84 7.56 -14.45
N LYS A 143 9.74 8.03 -13.59
CA LYS A 143 10.35 9.36 -13.65
C LYS A 143 9.27 10.46 -13.64
N ALA A 144 8.28 10.30 -12.76
CA ALA A 144 7.19 11.24 -12.61
C ALA A 144 7.73 12.64 -12.23
N GLU A 145 7.21 13.66 -12.85
CA GLU A 145 7.57 15.07 -12.57
C GLU A 145 6.92 15.54 -11.27
N GLU A 146 5.73 15.00 -10.96
CA GLU A 146 4.96 15.37 -9.78
C GLU A 146 4.40 14.11 -9.09
N LEU A 147 4.27 14.17 -7.76
CA LEU A 147 3.63 13.15 -6.94
C LEU A 147 2.65 13.82 -5.97
N PHE A 148 1.38 13.54 -6.13
CA PHE A 148 0.33 14.02 -5.23
C PHE A 148 -0.07 12.92 -4.26
N ILE A 149 -0.03 13.21 -2.96
CA ILE A 149 -0.50 12.33 -1.89
C ILE A 149 -1.70 12.99 -1.23
N VAL A 150 -2.89 12.38 -1.45
CA VAL A 150 -4.12 12.85 -0.81
C VAL A 150 -4.16 12.28 0.61
N THR A 151 -4.27 13.18 1.59
CA THR A 151 -4.24 12.85 3.02
C THR A 151 -5.20 13.76 3.79
N ASP A 152 -5.51 13.40 5.02
CA ASP A 152 -6.35 14.12 5.96
C ASP A 152 -5.56 15.05 6.92
N VAL A 153 -4.25 15.17 6.72
CA VAL A 153 -3.38 16.08 7.47
C VAL A 153 -2.91 17.24 6.60
N ASP A 154 -2.77 18.44 7.21
CA ASP A 154 -2.43 19.65 6.47
C ASP A 154 -0.99 19.70 5.95
N ASN A 155 -0.09 18.97 6.60
CA ASN A 155 1.34 18.99 6.27
C ASN A 155 1.97 17.60 6.41
N ILE A 156 3.16 17.44 5.84
CA ILE A 156 4.06 16.34 6.16
C ILE A 156 4.84 16.73 7.43
N TYR A 157 5.02 15.77 8.32
CA TYR A 157 5.72 16.00 9.59
C TYR A 157 6.88 15.02 9.75
N LEU A 158 7.99 15.54 10.28
CA LEU A 158 8.98 14.70 10.94
C LEU A 158 8.52 14.44 12.38
N ASN A 159 8.78 13.24 12.90
CA ASN A 159 8.45 12.83 14.27
C ASN A 159 6.97 13.09 14.61
N PHE A 160 6.06 12.68 13.73
CA PHE A 160 4.62 12.89 13.90
C PHE A 160 4.14 12.35 15.27
N ASN A 161 3.35 13.14 16.00
CA ASN A 161 2.87 12.85 17.35
C ASN A 161 3.97 12.71 18.44
N ALA A 162 5.20 13.15 18.18
CA ALA A 162 6.27 13.23 19.18
C ALA A 162 6.50 14.68 19.64
N PRO A 163 7.12 14.90 20.83
CA PRO A 163 7.40 16.26 21.33
C PRO A 163 8.22 17.13 20.37
N GLU A 164 9.07 16.51 19.55
CA GLU A 164 9.92 17.16 18.55
C GLU A 164 9.31 17.13 17.14
N GLN A 165 7.99 17.03 17.03
CA GLN A 165 7.28 17.10 15.76
C GLN A 165 7.60 18.40 15.03
N LYS A 166 7.99 18.27 13.75
CA LYS A 166 8.31 19.40 12.87
C LYS A 166 7.59 19.25 11.54
N SER A 167 6.83 20.28 11.15
CA SER A 167 6.26 20.36 9.80
C SER A 167 7.36 20.51 8.76
N ILE A 168 7.21 19.81 7.63
CA ILE A 168 7.99 19.99 6.41
C ILE A 168 7.06 20.67 5.43
N THR A 169 7.44 21.86 4.99
CA THR A 169 6.75 22.62 3.93
C THR A 169 7.49 22.45 2.63
#